data_be1399ba31cd31fa421e13ec3c2cdf09
#
_entry.id   be1399ba31cd31fa421e13ec3c2cdf09
#
_cell.length_a   1.000
_cell.length_b   1.000
_cell.length_c   1.000
_cell.angle_alpha   90.00
_cell.angle_beta   90.00
_cell.angle_gamma   90.00
#
_symmetry.space_group_name_H-M   'P 1'
#
loop_
_entity.id
_entity.type
_entity.pdbx_description
1 polymer ?
#
loop_
_entity_poly.entity_id
_entity_poly.type
_entity_poly.pdbx_seq_one_letter_code
_entity_poly.pdbx_strand_id
1 'polypeptide(L)'
;GGMPIQTFHAIGNHDHDMAVQNIAGDDDSAAELAYISALGPTYYAVNIGKVHYVVFDNTQYVNTGGDRSFAVRLNRRQMDWAQKDADYMPSDVERIVIAWHCPAFRRNPGASSPNPMDNADELLDIYKDKQLPVTIWSGHNHIAETVTVPRSDMSVTEYTHPCVCGAWWYFPLCHDGAPATFTRYDFSGGTITERRSVNFSDSDEQYCRVYNSGLKNAEGRPVVRLNVWDWHPTWKFECRENGAAVPASQLKAVREYDDYYVTVHDACGNDISSFSF
;
A
#
# COMPACT_ATOMS: atom_id res chain seq x y z
N GLY A 1 19.19 18.55 -5.85
CA GLY A 1 18.06 19.41 -6.20
C GLY A 1 16.84 18.94 -5.47
N GLY A 2 16.21 19.84 -4.69
CA GLY A 2 14.99 19.51 -3.98
C GLY A 2 13.79 19.40 -4.92
N MET A 3 12.76 18.71 -4.51
CA MET A 3 11.47 18.72 -5.19
C MET A 3 10.85 20.13 -5.12
N PRO A 4 10.17 20.62 -6.16
CA PRO A 4 9.57 21.94 -6.17
C PRO A 4 8.32 22.06 -5.28
N ILE A 5 7.91 20.97 -4.64
CA ILE A 5 6.76 20.87 -3.74
C ILE A 5 7.20 20.36 -2.38
N GLN A 6 6.42 20.66 -1.35
CA GLN A 6 6.65 20.12 -0.02
C GLN A 6 6.52 18.59 -0.05
N THR A 7 7.51 17.90 0.50
CA THR A 7 7.60 16.43 0.47
C THR A 7 7.72 15.92 1.89
N PHE A 8 6.97 14.87 2.19
CA PHE A 8 6.98 14.14 3.45
C PHE A 8 7.42 12.71 3.17
N HIS A 9 8.25 12.13 4.02
CA HIS A 9 8.88 10.83 3.79
C HIS A 9 8.47 9.84 4.87
N ALA A 10 8.16 8.60 4.47
CA ALA A 10 8.05 7.46 5.37
C ALA A 10 9.25 6.54 5.12
N ILE A 11 9.93 6.13 6.18
CA ILE A 11 11.04 5.19 6.12
C ILE A 11 10.53 3.79 5.76
N GLY A 12 11.31 3.01 5.00
CA GLY A 12 11.04 1.63 4.65
C GLY A 12 12.18 0.69 5.04
N ASN A 13 11.96 -0.60 4.86
CA ASN A 13 12.92 -1.64 5.25
C ASN A 13 14.29 -1.54 4.54
N HIS A 14 14.37 -0.90 3.37
CA HIS A 14 15.62 -0.67 2.64
C HIS A 14 16.33 0.63 3.01
N ASP A 15 15.71 1.49 3.82
CA ASP A 15 16.29 2.75 4.26
C ASP A 15 17.09 2.62 5.57
N HIS A 16 16.96 1.51 6.27
CA HIS A 16 17.76 1.20 7.44
C HIS A 16 19.19 0.84 7.06
N ASP A 17 20.17 1.31 7.83
CA ASP A 17 21.56 0.93 7.63
C ASP A 17 21.79 -0.53 8.03
N MET A 18 21.81 -1.39 7.01
CA MET A 18 22.00 -2.83 7.18
C MET A 18 23.42 -3.23 7.65
N ALA A 19 24.36 -2.29 7.72
CA ALA A 19 25.69 -2.55 8.29
C ALA A 19 25.69 -2.52 9.81
N VAL A 20 24.70 -1.89 10.44
CA VAL A 20 24.55 -1.82 11.89
C VAL A 20 24.19 -3.20 12.43
N GLN A 21 24.98 -3.67 13.40
CA GLN A 21 24.87 -5.00 14.00
C GLN A 21 24.37 -4.92 15.45
N ASN A 22 23.97 -6.07 15.99
CA ASN A 22 23.49 -6.21 17.36
C ASN A 22 22.24 -5.40 17.68
N ILE A 23 21.36 -5.26 16.67
CA ILE A 23 20.05 -4.65 16.83
C ILE A 23 19.06 -5.74 17.18
N ALA A 24 18.50 -5.67 18.38
CA ALA A 24 17.47 -6.57 18.87
C ALA A 24 16.47 -5.83 19.76
N GLY A 25 15.24 -6.34 19.82
CA GLY A 25 14.20 -5.76 20.66
C GLY A 25 13.55 -4.52 20.04
N ASP A 26 13.22 -3.54 20.87
CA ASP A 26 12.39 -2.38 20.51
C ASP A 26 13.19 -1.14 20.08
N ASP A 27 14.51 -1.20 19.99
CA ASP A 27 15.34 -0.04 19.66
C ASP A 27 16.28 -0.34 18.48
N ASP A 28 15.88 0.14 17.32
CA ASP A 28 16.63 0.08 16.07
C ASP A 28 17.15 1.47 15.62
N SER A 29 17.06 2.47 16.48
CA SER A 29 17.40 3.85 16.17
C SER A 29 18.80 4.06 15.61
N ALA A 30 19.76 3.17 15.95
CA ALA A 30 21.09 3.23 15.36
C ALA A 30 21.09 2.94 13.84
N ALA A 31 20.17 2.11 13.36
CA ALA A 31 20.04 1.83 11.93
C ALA A 31 19.27 2.93 11.16
N GLU A 32 18.54 3.80 11.86
CA GLU A 32 17.79 4.92 11.27
C GLU A 32 18.65 6.18 11.06
N LEU A 33 19.85 6.29 11.65
CA LEU A 33 20.64 7.52 11.69
C LEU A 33 20.97 8.12 10.32
N ALA A 34 21.23 7.28 9.34
CA ALA A 34 21.51 7.73 7.97
C ALA A 34 20.26 8.37 7.35
N TYR A 35 19.10 7.75 7.52
CA TYR A 35 17.82 8.29 7.08
C TYR A 35 17.50 9.61 7.79
N ILE A 36 17.60 9.65 9.11
CA ILE A 36 17.32 10.84 9.92
C ILE A 36 18.21 12.01 9.49
N SER A 37 19.48 11.75 9.22
CA SER A 37 20.43 12.77 8.76
C SER A 37 20.07 13.35 7.40
N ALA A 38 19.50 12.54 6.50
CA ALA A 38 19.21 12.94 5.12
C ALA A 38 17.79 13.52 4.94
N LEU A 39 16.79 12.95 5.62
CA LEU A 39 15.37 13.16 5.35
C LEU A 39 14.58 13.67 6.58
N GLY A 40 15.12 13.55 7.78
CA GLY A 40 14.46 13.98 9.01
C GLY A 40 13.89 12.82 9.84
N PRO A 41 12.95 13.09 10.75
CA PRO A 41 12.45 12.09 11.69
C PRO A 41 11.75 10.93 10.97
N THR A 42 11.81 9.74 11.56
CA THR A 42 11.18 8.52 11.04
C THR A 42 9.69 8.45 11.39
N TYR A 43 9.24 9.20 12.40
CA TYR A 43 7.81 9.35 12.72
C TYR A 43 7.51 10.79 13.14
N TYR A 44 6.37 11.31 12.68
CA TYR A 44 5.92 12.69 12.92
C TYR A 44 4.47 12.87 12.48
N ALA A 45 3.88 14.02 12.82
CA ALA A 45 2.55 14.41 12.35
C ALA A 45 2.57 15.81 11.72
N VAL A 46 1.62 16.04 10.81
CA VAL A 46 1.38 17.32 10.17
C VAL A 46 -0.10 17.50 9.86
N ASN A 47 -0.62 18.71 10.08
CA ASN A 47 -1.97 19.08 9.69
C ASN A 47 -1.95 19.84 8.36
N ILE A 48 -2.71 19.36 7.38
CA ILE A 48 -2.91 20.04 6.11
C ILE A 48 -4.42 20.18 5.88
N GLY A 49 -4.92 21.41 5.96
CA GLY A 49 -6.35 21.65 5.93
C GLY A 49 -7.05 20.97 7.11
N LYS A 50 -8.02 20.13 6.82
CA LYS A 50 -8.81 19.37 7.79
C LYS A 50 -8.33 17.91 7.97
N VAL A 51 -7.16 17.60 7.46
CA VAL A 51 -6.58 16.25 7.52
C VAL A 51 -5.36 16.26 8.42
N HIS A 52 -5.35 15.35 9.39
CA HIS A 52 -4.22 15.07 10.25
C HIS A 52 -3.44 13.90 9.67
N TYR A 53 -2.24 14.15 9.19
CA TYR A 53 -1.33 13.14 8.65
C TYR A 53 -0.35 12.70 9.72
N VAL A 54 -0.27 11.40 9.93
CA VAL A 54 0.67 10.80 10.87
C VAL A 54 1.55 9.81 10.12
N VAL A 55 2.83 10.01 10.17
CA VAL A 55 3.82 9.12 9.57
C VAL A 55 4.45 8.28 10.68
N PHE A 56 4.57 6.97 10.46
CA PHE A 56 5.22 6.05 11.37
C PHE A 56 6.27 5.21 10.66
N ASP A 57 7.27 4.79 11.40
CA ASP A 57 8.14 3.70 11.02
C ASP A 57 7.57 2.38 11.55
N ASN A 58 7.00 1.58 10.66
CA ASN A 58 6.47 0.27 11.00
C ASN A 58 7.37 -0.90 10.55
N THR A 59 8.63 -0.59 10.21
CA THR A 59 9.64 -1.59 9.80
C THR A 59 10.75 -1.67 10.84
N GLN A 60 10.47 -2.28 11.98
CA GLN A 60 11.45 -2.43 13.03
C GLN A 60 12.59 -3.35 12.57
N TYR A 61 13.78 -2.77 12.37
CA TYR A 61 14.95 -3.50 11.90
C TYR A 61 15.54 -4.40 13.00
N VAL A 62 16.00 -5.58 12.59
CA VAL A 62 16.66 -6.57 13.46
C VAL A 62 17.91 -7.08 12.78
N ASN A 63 19.03 -7.10 13.51
CA ASN A 63 20.28 -7.72 13.07
C ASN A 63 20.98 -8.36 14.26
N THR A 64 20.78 -9.64 14.45
CA THR A 64 21.40 -10.44 15.53
C THR A 64 22.27 -11.52 14.93
N GLY A 65 23.57 -11.47 15.23
CA GLY A 65 24.52 -12.49 14.74
C GLY A 65 24.73 -12.49 13.22
N GLY A 66 24.39 -11.41 12.54
CA GLY A 66 24.50 -11.28 11.08
C GLY A 66 23.21 -11.63 10.30
N ASP A 67 22.20 -12.18 10.97
CA ASP A 67 20.87 -12.42 10.39
C ASP A 67 20.10 -11.11 10.38
N ARG A 68 19.88 -10.60 9.18
CA ARG A 68 19.17 -9.33 8.91
C ARG A 68 17.72 -9.60 8.62
N SER A 69 16.84 -8.94 9.36
CA SER A 69 15.40 -9.03 9.17
C SER A 69 14.72 -7.74 9.64
N PHE A 70 13.41 -7.70 9.55
CA PHE A 70 12.61 -6.67 10.20
C PHE A 70 11.30 -7.30 10.69
N ALA A 71 10.74 -6.70 11.73
CA ALA A 71 9.39 -6.98 12.18
C ALA A 71 8.46 -5.85 11.73
N VAL A 72 7.23 -6.17 11.34
CA VAL A 72 6.23 -5.16 11.01
C VAL A 72 5.46 -4.81 12.27
N ARG A 73 5.90 -3.75 12.94
CA ARG A 73 5.31 -3.24 14.19
C ARG A 73 5.81 -1.85 14.52
N LEU A 74 5.09 -1.13 15.36
CA LEU A 74 5.59 0.07 16.00
C LEU A 74 6.29 -0.30 17.32
N ASN A 75 7.42 0.33 17.59
CA ASN A 75 8.08 0.22 18.88
C ASN A 75 7.31 0.99 19.97
N ARG A 76 7.63 0.71 21.24
CA ARG A 76 6.92 1.34 22.37
C ARG A 76 7.01 2.86 22.36
N ARG A 77 8.13 3.44 21.92
CA ARG A 77 8.33 4.88 21.84
C ARG A 77 7.35 5.53 20.86
N GLN A 78 7.13 4.93 19.70
CA GLN A 78 6.16 5.41 18.72
C GLN A 78 4.71 5.28 19.24
N MET A 79 4.37 4.20 19.94
CA MET A 79 3.04 4.04 20.55
C MET A 79 2.76 5.09 21.63
N ASP A 80 3.74 5.35 22.51
CA ASP A 80 3.62 6.39 23.54
C ASP A 80 3.55 7.81 22.94
N TRP A 81 4.23 8.02 21.81
CA TRP A 81 4.14 9.26 21.05
C TRP A 81 2.78 9.41 20.37
N ALA A 82 2.24 8.36 19.76
CA ALA A 82 0.93 8.36 19.12
C ALA A 82 -0.18 8.72 20.10
N GLN A 83 -0.11 8.25 21.36
CA GLN A 83 -1.08 8.64 22.39
C GLN A 83 -1.05 10.15 22.63
N LYS A 84 0.14 10.75 22.73
CA LYS A 84 0.28 12.20 22.91
C LYS A 84 -0.20 12.97 21.68
N ASP A 85 0.15 12.48 20.48
CA ASP A 85 -0.31 13.07 19.23
C ASP A 85 -1.84 13.10 19.16
N ALA A 86 -2.49 11.98 19.49
CA ALA A 86 -3.93 11.91 19.58
C ALA A 86 -4.51 12.90 20.60
N ASP A 87 -3.88 13.04 21.78
CA ASP A 87 -4.33 13.97 22.84
C ASP A 87 -4.26 15.43 22.39
N TYR A 88 -3.24 15.80 21.61
CA TYR A 88 -3.01 17.18 21.13
C TYR A 88 -3.59 17.45 19.73
N MET A 89 -4.24 16.48 19.10
CA MET A 89 -4.84 16.67 17.79
C MET A 89 -5.86 17.83 17.80
N PRO A 90 -5.80 18.75 16.83
CA PRO A 90 -6.76 19.84 16.73
C PRO A 90 -8.20 19.35 16.59
N SER A 91 -9.13 20.03 17.25
CA SER A 91 -10.55 19.65 17.29
C SER A 91 -11.30 19.84 15.96
N ASP A 92 -10.69 20.54 15.02
CA ASP A 92 -11.27 20.82 13.70
C ASP A 92 -10.78 19.85 12.59
N VAL A 93 -10.02 18.83 12.97
CA VAL A 93 -9.67 17.70 12.10
C VAL A 93 -10.90 16.89 11.74
N GLU A 94 -11.02 16.52 10.48
CA GLU A 94 -12.15 15.75 9.94
C GLU A 94 -11.73 14.34 9.44
N ARG A 95 -10.43 14.08 9.31
CA ARG A 95 -9.85 12.79 8.89
C ARG A 95 -8.45 12.60 9.43
N ILE A 96 -8.11 11.36 9.76
CA ILE A 96 -6.74 10.94 10.04
C ILE A 96 -6.22 10.15 8.84
N VAL A 97 -5.01 10.48 8.38
CA VAL A 97 -4.27 9.70 7.39
C VAL A 97 -3.00 9.18 8.06
N ILE A 98 -2.88 7.88 8.17
CA ILE A 98 -1.68 7.20 8.67
C ILE A 98 -0.86 6.75 7.48
N ALA A 99 0.42 7.09 7.44
CA ALA A 99 1.34 6.65 6.40
C ALA A 99 2.50 5.87 7.01
N TRP A 100 2.77 4.70 6.44
CA TRP A 100 3.89 3.82 6.79
C TRP A 100 4.32 2.97 5.60
N HIS A 101 5.37 2.18 5.76
CA HIS A 101 5.90 1.42 4.64
C HIS A 101 5.17 0.08 4.41
N CYS A 102 5.11 -0.79 5.40
CA CYS A 102 4.53 -2.12 5.23
C CYS A 102 3.01 -2.12 5.46
N PRO A 103 2.22 -2.85 4.65
CA PRO A 103 0.80 -3.02 4.92
C PRO A 103 0.55 -3.64 6.29
N ALA A 104 -0.45 -3.11 7.00
CA ALA A 104 -0.82 -3.59 8.34
C ALA A 104 -1.92 -4.64 8.32
N PHE A 105 -2.79 -4.62 7.30
CA PHE A 105 -3.96 -5.48 7.24
C PHE A 105 -3.98 -6.35 5.98
N ARG A 106 -4.73 -7.46 6.04
CA ARG A 106 -4.94 -8.35 4.89
C ARG A 106 -6.38 -8.28 4.42
N ARG A 107 -6.61 -8.35 3.11
CA ARG A 107 -7.94 -8.38 2.51
C ARG A 107 -8.82 -9.53 3.04
N ASN A 108 -8.23 -10.68 3.26
CA ASN A 108 -8.92 -11.88 3.75
C ASN A 108 -8.12 -12.48 4.91
N PRO A 109 -8.24 -11.94 6.13
CA PRO A 109 -7.63 -12.54 7.30
C PRO A 109 -8.35 -13.85 7.59
N GLY A 110 -7.73 -14.99 7.22
CA GLY A 110 -8.17 -16.30 7.69
C GLY A 110 -7.83 -16.46 9.17
N ALA A 111 -8.54 -17.34 9.90
CA ALA A 111 -8.27 -17.62 11.31
C ALA A 111 -6.82 -18.08 11.58
N SER A 112 -6.10 -18.54 10.56
CA SER A 112 -4.71 -18.99 10.60
C SER A 112 -3.69 -17.97 10.07
N SER A 113 -4.14 -16.78 9.63
CA SER A 113 -3.26 -15.76 9.04
C SER A 113 -3.46 -14.43 9.76
N PRO A 114 -2.64 -14.13 10.77
CA PRO A 114 -2.72 -12.86 11.48
C PRO A 114 -2.45 -11.68 10.53
N ASN A 115 -2.81 -10.48 10.96
CA ASN A 115 -2.44 -9.26 10.24
C ASN A 115 -0.91 -9.17 10.12
N PRO A 116 -0.38 -8.58 9.04
CA PRO A 116 1.06 -8.42 8.87
C PRO A 116 1.71 -7.61 9.99
N MET A 117 1.00 -6.62 10.53
CA MET A 117 1.48 -5.76 11.61
C MET A 117 0.90 -6.21 12.96
N ASP A 118 1.77 -6.55 13.91
CA ASP A 118 1.40 -7.15 15.20
C ASP A 118 0.52 -6.24 16.05
N ASN A 119 0.80 -4.93 16.10
CA ASN A 119 0.12 -3.97 16.98
C ASN A 119 -0.70 -2.90 16.23
N ALA A 120 -1.17 -3.22 15.01
CA ALA A 120 -2.00 -2.31 14.22
C ALA A 120 -3.31 -1.94 14.94
N ASP A 121 -3.99 -2.92 15.53
CA ASP A 121 -5.24 -2.68 16.25
C ASP A 121 -5.02 -1.85 17.52
N GLU A 122 -3.91 -2.05 18.25
CA GLU A 122 -3.55 -1.25 19.42
C GLU A 122 -3.35 0.23 19.03
N LEU A 123 -2.70 0.50 17.88
CA LEU A 123 -2.57 1.86 17.38
C LEU A 123 -3.92 2.48 17.02
N LEU A 124 -4.79 1.74 16.33
CA LEU A 124 -6.12 2.23 15.98
C LEU A 124 -6.96 2.54 17.23
N ASP A 125 -6.78 1.78 18.29
CA ASP A 125 -7.46 2.02 19.57
C ASP A 125 -7.06 3.35 20.23
N ILE A 126 -5.86 3.87 19.96
CA ILE A 126 -5.45 5.20 20.40
C ILE A 126 -6.32 6.30 19.75
N TYR A 127 -6.67 6.13 18.47
CA TYR A 127 -7.43 7.14 17.72
C TYR A 127 -8.97 6.95 17.74
N LYS A 128 -9.48 5.84 18.26
CA LYS A 128 -10.92 5.50 18.16
C LYS A 128 -11.85 6.55 18.79
N ASP A 129 -11.44 7.16 19.91
CA ASP A 129 -12.25 8.14 20.63
C ASP A 129 -12.42 9.46 19.86
N LYS A 130 -11.63 9.67 18.81
CA LYS A 130 -11.79 10.80 17.90
C LYS A 130 -13.00 10.65 16.98
N GLN A 131 -13.48 9.43 16.77
CA GLN A 131 -14.63 9.09 15.90
C GLN A 131 -14.48 9.62 14.47
N LEU A 132 -13.24 9.72 13.99
CA LEU A 132 -12.89 10.19 12.67
C LEU A 132 -12.62 9.01 11.72
N PRO A 133 -12.89 9.16 10.41
CA PRO A 133 -12.46 8.17 9.45
C PRO A 133 -10.93 8.15 9.37
N VAL A 134 -10.37 6.94 9.36
CA VAL A 134 -8.93 6.70 9.22
C VAL A 134 -8.66 6.13 7.85
N THR A 135 -7.71 6.73 7.15
CA THR A 135 -7.14 6.22 5.91
C THR A 135 -5.69 5.83 6.16
N ILE A 136 -5.30 4.65 5.73
CA ILE A 136 -3.93 4.18 5.87
C ILE A 136 -3.31 4.11 4.48
N TRP A 137 -2.11 4.64 4.33
CA TRP A 137 -1.28 4.56 3.13
C TRP A 137 -0.08 3.69 3.39
N SER A 138 0.07 2.63 2.62
CA SER A 138 1.19 1.70 2.69
C SER A 138 1.76 1.38 1.30
N GLY A 139 2.87 0.67 1.25
CA GLY A 139 3.57 0.26 0.04
C GLY A 139 4.16 -1.14 0.17
N HIS A 140 5.48 -1.29 0.07
CA HIS A 140 6.29 -2.49 0.33
C HIS A 140 6.03 -3.67 -0.62
N ASN A 141 4.77 -4.06 -0.82
CA ASN A 141 4.43 -5.26 -1.59
C ASN A 141 4.50 -5.04 -3.11
N HIS A 142 4.71 -3.80 -3.57
CA HIS A 142 4.74 -3.44 -4.99
C HIS A 142 3.50 -3.90 -5.76
N ILE A 143 2.35 -3.81 -5.11
CA ILE A 143 1.01 -4.08 -5.67
C ILE A 143 0.05 -2.98 -5.25
N ALA A 144 -1.08 -2.89 -5.94
CA ALA A 144 -2.22 -2.08 -5.51
C ALA A 144 -3.23 -2.96 -4.75
N GLU A 145 -3.48 -2.65 -3.49
CA GLU A 145 -4.49 -3.36 -2.72
C GLU A 145 -5.32 -2.39 -1.86
N THR A 146 -6.62 -2.65 -1.77
CA THR A 146 -7.53 -1.92 -0.87
C THR A 146 -8.11 -2.88 0.16
N VAL A 147 -7.94 -2.54 1.42
CA VAL A 147 -8.47 -3.30 2.55
C VAL A 147 -9.39 -2.42 3.39
N THR A 148 -10.67 -2.79 3.48
CA THR A 148 -11.57 -2.22 4.48
C THR A 148 -11.40 -3.03 5.76
N VAL A 149 -10.91 -2.38 6.81
CA VAL A 149 -10.67 -3.04 8.10
C VAL A 149 -11.99 -3.21 8.83
N PRO A 150 -12.37 -4.44 9.25
CA PRO A 150 -13.66 -4.70 9.88
C PRO A 150 -13.67 -4.22 11.33
N ARG A 151 -13.98 -2.95 11.55
CA ARG A 151 -14.17 -2.34 12.86
C ARG A 151 -15.58 -1.73 12.97
N SER A 152 -16.18 -1.83 14.15
CA SER A 152 -17.50 -1.28 14.43
C SER A 152 -17.44 0.14 15.03
N ASP A 153 -16.29 0.53 15.58
CA ASP A 153 -16.06 1.76 16.32
C ASP A 153 -15.50 2.90 15.45
N MET A 154 -14.96 2.56 14.29
CA MET A 154 -14.41 3.55 13.35
C MET A 154 -14.37 3.03 11.92
N SER A 155 -14.39 3.94 10.94
CA SER A 155 -14.19 3.60 9.53
C SER A 155 -12.70 3.62 9.21
N VAL A 156 -12.14 2.47 8.84
CA VAL A 156 -10.71 2.33 8.49
C VAL A 156 -10.57 1.69 7.12
N THR A 157 -9.78 2.32 6.26
CA THR A 157 -9.42 1.76 4.96
C THR A 157 -7.92 1.89 4.73
N GLU A 158 -7.25 0.77 4.45
CA GLU A 158 -5.86 0.76 4.04
C GLU A 158 -5.76 0.66 2.51
N TYR A 159 -4.96 1.52 1.93
CA TYR A 159 -4.55 1.50 0.54
C TYR A 159 -3.06 1.17 0.47
N THR A 160 -2.73 -0.01 -0.04
CA THR A 160 -1.38 -0.35 -0.43
C THR A 160 -1.14 0.15 -1.85
N HIS A 161 -0.10 0.95 -2.02
CA HIS A 161 0.19 1.60 -3.29
C HIS A 161 1.16 0.79 -4.14
N PRO A 162 0.97 0.78 -5.46
CA PRO A 162 1.96 0.25 -6.38
C PRO A 162 3.27 1.05 -6.30
N CYS A 163 4.32 0.51 -6.87
CA CYS A 163 5.65 1.07 -6.75
C CYS A 163 6.07 1.82 -8.02
N VAL A 164 6.68 2.99 -7.85
CA VAL A 164 7.27 3.78 -8.95
C VAL A 164 8.43 3.04 -9.63
N CYS A 165 9.14 2.17 -8.91
CA CYS A 165 10.24 1.37 -9.46
C CYS A 165 9.79 0.02 -10.06
N GLY A 166 8.49 -0.25 -10.14
CA GLY A 166 7.97 -1.57 -10.53
C GLY A 166 8.22 -2.65 -9.46
N ALA A 167 8.18 -3.92 -9.85
CA ALA A 167 8.44 -5.03 -8.94
C ALA A 167 9.88 -4.98 -8.36
N TRP A 168 10.83 -4.58 -9.21
CA TRP A 168 12.22 -4.31 -8.86
C TRP A 168 12.75 -3.17 -9.74
N TRP A 169 13.80 -2.48 -9.32
CA TRP A 169 14.41 -1.32 -10.00
C TRP A 169 14.64 -1.48 -11.52
N TYR A 170 14.70 -2.69 -12.02
CA TYR A 170 14.90 -3.00 -13.44
C TYR A 170 13.65 -3.59 -14.12
N PHE A 171 12.50 -3.64 -13.41
CA PHE A 171 11.28 -4.25 -13.91
C PHE A 171 10.19 -3.20 -14.12
N PRO A 172 9.60 -3.09 -15.32
CA PRO A 172 8.71 -1.99 -15.67
C PRO A 172 7.30 -2.12 -15.08
N LEU A 173 6.99 -3.24 -14.42
CA LEU A 173 5.68 -3.55 -13.86
C LEU A 173 5.79 -3.86 -12.37
N CYS A 174 4.73 -3.56 -11.64
CA CYS A 174 4.49 -4.04 -10.29
C CYS A 174 4.13 -5.55 -10.29
N HIS A 175 4.15 -6.20 -9.14
CA HIS A 175 3.87 -7.64 -9.03
C HIS A 175 2.45 -8.04 -9.47
N ASP A 176 1.50 -7.14 -9.40
CA ASP A 176 0.12 -7.31 -9.90
C ASP A 176 -0.04 -7.00 -11.39
N GLY A 177 1.05 -6.75 -12.10
CA GLY A 177 1.06 -6.40 -13.51
C GLY A 177 0.68 -4.95 -13.80
N ALA A 178 0.45 -4.12 -12.78
CA ALA A 178 0.26 -2.69 -12.95
C ALA A 178 1.56 -2.04 -13.44
N PRO A 179 1.50 -0.98 -14.27
CA PRO A 179 2.69 -0.20 -14.60
C PRO A 179 3.22 0.54 -13.36
N ALA A 180 4.43 1.07 -13.44
CA ALA A 180 4.98 1.96 -12.42
C ALA A 180 4.06 3.19 -12.24
N THR A 181 3.52 3.37 -11.04
CA THR A 181 2.50 4.39 -10.75
C THR A 181 2.73 5.06 -9.41
N PHE A 182 2.11 6.23 -9.25
CA PHE A 182 1.81 6.83 -7.95
C PHE A 182 0.30 7.10 -7.84
N THR A 183 -0.21 7.30 -6.63
CA THR A 183 -1.63 7.59 -6.42
C THR A 183 -1.81 9.04 -6.02
N ARG A 184 -2.72 9.74 -6.71
CA ARG A 184 -3.17 11.08 -6.38
C ARG A 184 -4.46 10.98 -5.56
N TYR A 185 -4.53 11.80 -4.51
CA TYR A 185 -5.72 12.00 -3.70
C TYR A 185 -6.10 13.46 -3.69
N ASP A 186 -7.36 13.74 -3.99
CA ASP A 186 -7.94 15.07 -3.85
C ASP A 186 -8.85 15.08 -2.62
N PHE A 187 -8.74 16.14 -1.82
CA PHE A 187 -9.51 16.31 -0.59
C PHE A 187 -10.38 17.57 -0.66
N SER A 188 -11.60 17.45 -0.09
CA SER A 188 -12.45 18.59 0.26
C SER A 188 -12.78 18.48 1.75
N GLY A 189 -12.22 19.37 2.57
CA GLY A 189 -12.19 19.15 4.02
C GLY A 189 -11.45 17.84 4.35
N GLY A 190 -12.06 16.97 5.15
CA GLY A 190 -11.58 15.62 5.43
C GLY A 190 -12.09 14.54 4.46
N THR A 191 -12.85 14.90 3.42
CA THR A 191 -13.39 13.94 2.48
C THR A 191 -12.46 13.72 1.30
N ILE A 192 -12.11 12.46 1.01
CA ILE A 192 -11.43 12.09 -0.24
C ILE A 192 -12.47 12.17 -1.37
N THR A 193 -12.32 13.15 -2.25
CA THR A 193 -13.23 13.39 -3.39
C THR A 193 -12.81 12.65 -4.64
N GLU A 194 -11.51 12.40 -4.80
CA GLU A 194 -10.95 11.60 -5.88
C GLU A 194 -9.74 10.82 -5.39
N ARG A 195 -9.60 9.58 -5.86
CA ARG A 195 -8.40 8.75 -5.75
C ARG A 195 -8.11 8.18 -7.13
N ARG A 196 -6.92 8.44 -7.64
CA ARG A 196 -6.54 8.04 -9.00
C ARG A 196 -5.09 7.61 -9.05
N SER A 197 -4.85 6.42 -9.61
CA SER A 197 -3.51 5.98 -9.99
C SER A 197 -3.05 6.71 -11.24
N VAL A 198 -1.83 7.23 -11.21
CA VAL A 198 -1.19 7.93 -12.32
C VAL A 198 0.04 7.14 -12.71
N ASN A 199 0.05 6.59 -13.91
CA ASN A 199 1.20 5.84 -14.41
C ASN A 199 2.18 6.77 -15.17
N PHE A 200 3.45 6.36 -15.21
CA PHE A 200 4.51 7.16 -15.85
C PHE A 200 4.69 6.86 -17.34
N SER A 201 4.13 5.76 -17.83
CA SER A 201 4.42 5.23 -19.16
C SER A 201 3.29 5.40 -20.17
N ASP A 202 2.05 5.59 -19.71
CA ASP A 202 0.86 5.61 -20.56
C ASP A 202 0.01 6.87 -20.31
N SER A 203 -1.05 7.04 -21.10
CA SER A 203 -1.98 8.14 -20.87
C SER A 203 -2.64 8.04 -19.49
N ASP A 204 -2.87 9.15 -18.84
CA ASP A 204 -3.54 9.28 -17.54
C ASP A 204 -4.92 8.61 -17.44
N GLU A 205 -5.45 8.11 -18.56
CA GLU A 205 -6.78 7.53 -18.68
C GLU A 205 -6.81 6.01 -18.74
N GLN A 206 -5.64 5.34 -18.67
CA GLN A 206 -5.60 3.88 -18.73
C GLN A 206 -5.53 3.28 -17.32
N TYR A 207 -6.58 2.56 -16.95
CA TYR A 207 -6.73 1.90 -15.64
C TYR A 207 -6.71 0.38 -15.70
N CYS A 208 -6.59 -0.19 -16.88
CA CYS A 208 -6.58 -1.64 -17.05
C CYS A 208 -5.81 -2.05 -18.30
N ARG A 209 -5.37 -3.31 -18.30
CA ARG A 209 -4.88 -4.00 -19.50
C ARG A 209 -5.90 -5.03 -19.95
N VAL A 210 -6.15 -5.05 -21.27
CA VAL A 210 -7.13 -5.93 -21.90
C VAL A 210 -6.41 -7.03 -22.66
N TYR A 211 -6.75 -8.27 -22.36
CA TYR A 211 -6.29 -9.46 -23.07
C TYR A 211 -7.49 -10.06 -23.81
N ASN A 212 -7.49 -9.97 -25.14
CA ASN A 212 -8.61 -10.37 -25.99
C ASN A 212 -8.23 -11.35 -27.10
N SER A 213 -6.98 -11.79 -27.17
CA SER A 213 -6.49 -12.63 -28.28
C SER A 213 -6.21 -14.06 -27.81
N GLY A 214 -7.00 -14.99 -28.33
CA GLY A 214 -6.75 -16.43 -28.20
C GLY A 214 -7.02 -17.03 -26.81
N LEU A 215 -7.46 -16.26 -25.83
CA LEU A 215 -7.75 -16.76 -24.50
C LEU A 215 -9.03 -17.62 -24.49
N LYS A 216 -9.00 -18.69 -23.72
CA LYS A 216 -10.15 -19.58 -23.52
C LYS A 216 -10.29 -19.88 -22.03
N ASN A 217 -11.54 -20.07 -21.57
CA ASN A 217 -11.82 -20.57 -20.23
C ASN A 217 -11.60 -22.10 -20.17
N ALA A 218 -11.83 -22.68 -18.99
CA ALA A 218 -11.67 -24.12 -18.76
C ALA A 218 -12.55 -25.00 -19.68
N GLU A 219 -13.68 -24.45 -20.15
CA GLU A 219 -14.60 -25.13 -21.09
C GLU A 219 -14.22 -24.88 -22.56
N GLY A 220 -13.10 -24.26 -22.86
CA GLY A 220 -12.61 -23.98 -24.21
C GLY A 220 -13.32 -22.83 -24.92
N ARG A 221 -14.14 -22.03 -24.24
CA ARG A 221 -14.85 -20.88 -24.83
C ARG A 221 -13.93 -19.65 -24.85
N PRO A 222 -13.98 -18.83 -25.91
CA PRO A 222 -13.25 -17.58 -25.96
C PRO A 222 -13.65 -16.66 -24.81
N VAL A 223 -12.65 -16.02 -24.20
CA VAL A 223 -12.84 -15.04 -23.11
C VAL A 223 -11.98 -13.81 -23.35
N VAL A 224 -12.41 -12.69 -22.78
CA VAL A 224 -11.61 -11.48 -22.63
C VAL A 224 -11.22 -11.40 -21.15
N ARG A 225 -9.94 -11.18 -20.87
CA ARG A 225 -9.43 -10.96 -19.53
C ARG A 225 -9.05 -9.48 -19.36
N LEU A 226 -9.34 -8.95 -18.19
CA LEU A 226 -8.98 -7.60 -17.80
C LEU A 226 -8.13 -7.67 -16.54
N ASN A 227 -6.94 -7.10 -16.57
CA ASN A 227 -6.22 -6.74 -15.35
C ASN A 227 -6.56 -5.29 -15.02
N VAL A 228 -7.34 -5.07 -13.97
CA VAL A 228 -7.77 -3.74 -13.53
C VAL A 228 -6.88 -3.30 -12.40
N TRP A 229 -6.07 -2.27 -12.64
CA TRP A 229 -5.10 -1.76 -11.69
C TRP A 229 -5.77 -0.92 -10.62
N ASP A 230 -5.26 -1.03 -9.38
CA ASP A 230 -5.75 -0.27 -8.23
C ASP A 230 -7.26 -0.40 -8.00
N TRP A 231 -7.79 -1.60 -8.25
CA TRP A 231 -9.21 -1.89 -8.12
C TRP A 231 -9.75 -1.61 -6.71
N HIS A 232 -10.92 -0.97 -6.64
CA HIS A 232 -11.61 -0.74 -5.40
C HIS A 232 -12.90 -1.58 -5.32
N PRO A 233 -13.25 -2.19 -4.16
CA PRO A 233 -14.43 -3.05 -4.01
C PRO A 233 -15.77 -2.41 -4.37
N THR A 234 -15.84 -1.08 -4.34
CA THR A 234 -17.06 -0.33 -4.69
C THR A 234 -17.19 -0.03 -6.19
N TRP A 235 -16.16 -0.33 -6.99
CA TRP A 235 -16.21 -0.08 -8.42
C TRP A 235 -17.19 -1.03 -9.10
N LYS A 236 -17.88 -0.51 -10.12
CA LYS A 236 -18.79 -1.27 -10.96
C LYS A 236 -18.16 -1.42 -12.34
N PHE A 237 -18.24 -2.61 -12.88
CA PHE A 237 -17.81 -2.91 -14.24
C PHE A 237 -19.03 -2.99 -15.14
N GLU A 238 -18.98 -2.26 -16.26
CA GLU A 238 -19.92 -2.38 -17.36
C GLU A 238 -19.13 -2.79 -18.60
N CYS A 239 -19.49 -3.94 -19.15
CA CYS A 239 -18.91 -4.44 -20.40
C CYS A 239 -19.97 -4.38 -21.50
N ARG A 240 -19.59 -3.97 -22.69
CA ARG A 240 -20.46 -3.94 -23.87
C ARG A 240 -19.80 -4.70 -25.01
N GLU A 241 -20.53 -5.59 -25.63
CA GLU A 241 -20.15 -6.29 -26.85
C GLU A 241 -21.06 -5.81 -28.01
N ASN A 242 -20.46 -5.26 -29.06
CA ASN A 242 -21.21 -4.70 -30.20
C ASN A 242 -22.30 -3.70 -29.78
N GLY A 243 -22.04 -2.92 -28.73
CA GLY A 243 -22.99 -1.93 -28.19
C GLY A 243 -24.03 -2.49 -27.19
N ALA A 244 -24.19 -3.80 -27.08
CA ALA A 244 -25.08 -4.44 -26.12
C ALA A 244 -24.36 -4.71 -24.77
N ALA A 245 -25.06 -4.49 -23.66
CA ALA A 245 -24.52 -4.79 -22.34
C ALA A 245 -24.30 -6.28 -22.15
N VAL A 246 -23.11 -6.67 -21.70
CA VAL A 246 -22.80 -8.06 -21.28
C VAL A 246 -23.42 -8.25 -19.89
N PRO A 247 -24.22 -9.33 -19.70
CA PRO A 247 -24.82 -9.60 -18.39
C PRO A 247 -23.76 -9.76 -17.29
N ALA A 248 -24.01 -9.20 -16.10
CA ALA A 248 -23.10 -9.29 -14.95
C ALA A 248 -22.78 -10.76 -14.58
N SER A 249 -23.67 -11.71 -14.84
CA SER A 249 -23.45 -13.16 -14.61
C SER A 249 -22.34 -13.75 -15.48
N GLN A 250 -21.93 -13.08 -16.55
CA GLN A 250 -20.81 -13.47 -17.41
C GLN A 250 -19.47 -12.85 -16.96
N LEU A 251 -19.49 -11.89 -16.03
CA LEU A 251 -18.31 -11.28 -15.47
C LEU A 251 -17.88 -12.08 -14.24
N LYS A 252 -16.63 -12.53 -14.23
CA LYS A 252 -16.06 -13.28 -13.11
C LYS A 252 -14.76 -12.65 -12.68
N ALA A 253 -14.61 -12.38 -11.38
CA ALA A 253 -13.31 -12.10 -10.81
C ALA A 253 -12.50 -13.40 -10.75
N VAL A 254 -11.28 -13.36 -11.24
CA VAL A 254 -10.33 -14.49 -11.20
C VAL A 254 -9.04 -14.01 -10.51
N ARG A 255 -8.35 -14.92 -9.86
CA ARG A 255 -7.03 -14.67 -9.29
C ARG A 255 -6.03 -15.49 -10.09
N GLU A 256 -5.32 -14.81 -10.97
CA GLU A 256 -4.34 -15.41 -11.89
C GLU A 256 -3.18 -14.45 -12.07
N TYR A 257 -2.05 -14.95 -12.57
CA TYR A 257 -0.94 -14.10 -12.99
C TYR A 257 -1.34 -13.23 -14.17
N ASP A 258 -0.85 -12.00 -14.21
CA ASP A 258 -0.98 -11.12 -15.36
C ASP A 258 -0.15 -11.65 -16.54
N ASP A 259 -0.77 -11.87 -17.70
CA ASP A 259 -0.09 -12.48 -18.85
C ASP A 259 1.09 -11.66 -19.36
N TYR A 260 1.00 -10.34 -19.29
CA TYR A 260 2.09 -9.46 -19.70
C TYR A 260 3.22 -9.46 -18.65
N TYR A 261 2.88 -9.47 -17.37
CA TYR A 261 3.85 -9.63 -16.30
C TYR A 261 4.65 -10.93 -16.48
N VAL A 262 3.99 -12.05 -16.72
CA VAL A 262 4.64 -13.35 -16.99
C VAL A 262 5.59 -13.25 -18.19
N THR A 263 5.12 -12.67 -19.30
CA THR A 263 5.94 -12.53 -20.51
C THR A 263 7.20 -11.70 -20.28
N VAL A 264 7.08 -10.57 -19.58
CA VAL A 264 8.23 -9.69 -19.29
C VAL A 264 9.18 -10.35 -18.29
N HIS A 265 8.63 -11.02 -17.28
CA HIS A 265 9.40 -11.73 -16.27
C HIS A 265 10.23 -12.86 -16.87
N ASP A 266 9.65 -13.69 -17.74
CA ASP A 266 10.34 -14.76 -18.46
C ASP A 266 11.43 -14.20 -19.37
N ALA A 267 11.17 -13.09 -20.06
CA ALA A 267 12.14 -12.43 -20.90
C ALA A 267 13.35 -11.87 -20.11
N CYS A 268 13.15 -11.52 -18.85
CA CYS A 268 14.22 -11.08 -17.93
C CYS A 268 15.00 -12.25 -17.32
N GLY A 269 14.61 -13.50 -17.57
CA GLY A 269 15.30 -14.70 -17.07
C GLY A 269 15.07 -14.98 -15.57
N ASN A 270 14.02 -14.42 -14.98
CA ASN A 270 13.64 -14.67 -13.60
C ASN A 270 12.63 -15.82 -13.52
N ASP A 271 12.68 -16.59 -12.45
CA ASP A 271 11.72 -17.66 -12.18
C ASP A 271 10.51 -17.13 -11.39
N ILE A 272 9.33 -17.19 -12.01
CA ILE A 272 8.06 -16.77 -11.40
C ILE A 272 7.73 -17.58 -10.15
N SER A 273 8.20 -18.82 -10.05
CA SER A 273 7.89 -19.72 -8.93
C SER A 273 8.37 -19.20 -7.58
N SER A 274 9.29 -18.25 -7.56
CA SER A 274 9.81 -17.62 -6.34
C SER A 274 8.90 -16.53 -5.77
N PHE A 275 7.85 -16.10 -6.48
CA PHE A 275 6.91 -15.08 -6.04
C PHE A 275 5.55 -15.71 -5.72
N SER A 276 5.28 -15.91 -4.43
CA SER A 276 3.94 -16.29 -3.95
C SER A 276 3.07 -15.03 -3.84
N PHE A 277 2.02 -14.94 -4.62
CA PHE A 277 0.98 -13.89 -4.56
C PHE A 277 -0.13 -14.25 -3.56
#